data_756a3db0dd0f5a889c891453b4b7eaa3
#
_entry.id   756a3db0dd0f5a889c891453b4b7eaa3
#
_cell.length_a   1.000
_cell.length_b   1.000
_cell.length_c   1.000
_cell.angle_alpha   90.00
_cell.angle_beta   90.00
_cell.angle_gamma   90.00
#
_symmetry.space_group_name_H-M   'P 1'
#
loop_
_entity.id
_entity.type
_entity.pdbx_description
1 polymer ?
#
loop_
_entity_poly.entity_id
_entity_poly.type
_entity_poly.pdbx_seq_one_letter_code
_entity_poly.pdbx_strand_id
1 'polypeptide(L)'
;MRNPEIILNTLSSHSKVSDYKYERIYRILFNEEMFMLAYERIKSKPGNMTPGTDGLTIDGMTIDRIGKLIESLKNESYSPQPAKRVYIPKKNGKKRPLGIPTIEDKLVQEVTRMILEAIYEGHFESTSHGFRPFKSCHTALI
;
A
#
# COMPACT_ATOMS: atom_id res chain seq x y z
N MET A 1 7.29 5.51 -19.09
CA MET A 1 6.32 4.74 -18.29
C MET A 1 5.01 5.52 -18.19
N ARG A 2 3.88 4.87 -17.88
CA ARG A 2 2.60 5.61 -17.74
C ARG A 2 2.56 6.27 -16.37
N ASN A 3 2.11 7.52 -16.32
CA ASN A 3 1.91 8.27 -15.07
C ASN A 3 0.98 7.49 -14.11
N PRO A 4 1.32 7.36 -12.83
CA PRO A 4 0.51 6.69 -11.81
C PRO A 4 -0.94 7.16 -11.73
N GLU A 5 -1.19 8.46 -11.81
CA GLU A 5 -2.54 9.02 -11.77
C GLU A 5 -3.40 8.53 -12.94
N ILE A 6 -2.83 8.48 -14.14
CA ILE A 6 -3.54 7.97 -15.32
C ILE A 6 -3.89 6.50 -15.13
N ILE A 7 -2.96 5.69 -14.58
CA ILE A 7 -3.21 4.27 -14.30
C ILE A 7 -4.34 4.12 -13.29
N LEU A 8 -4.26 4.80 -12.15
CA LEU A 8 -5.26 4.70 -11.08
C LEU A 8 -6.64 5.20 -11.53
N ASN A 9 -6.69 6.32 -12.26
CA ASN A 9 -7.93 6.85 -12.82
C ASN A 9 -8.55 5.90 -13.85
N THR A 10 -7.74 5.24 -14.68
CA THR A 10 -8.21 4.24 -15.64
C THR A 10 -8.83 3.03 -14.92
N LEU A 11 -8.17 2.51 -13.88
CA LEU A 11 -8.70 1.42 -13.06
C LEU A 11 -10.03 1.82 -12.40
N SER A 12 -10.09 3.00 -11.82
CA SER A 12 -11.29 3.53 -11.18
C SER A 12 -12.44 3.78 -12.17
N SER A 13 -12.14 4.20 -13.40
CA SER A 13 -13.15 4.36 -14.45
C SER A 13 -13.75 3.01 -14.86
N HIS A 14 -12.89 2.00 -15.04
CA HIS A 14 -13.33 0.65 -15.38
C HIS A 14 -14.12 -0.03 -14.25
N SER A 15 -13.87 0.34 -12.99
CA SER A 15 -14.63 -0.21 -11.86
C SER A 15 -16.12 0.11 -11.91
N LYS A 16 -16.50 1.15 -12.65
CA LYS A 16 -17.90 1.55 -12.85
C LYS A 16 -18.62 0.75 -13.95
N VAL A 17 -17.88 -0.05 -14.71
CA VAL A 17 -18.41 -0.86 -15.80
C VAL A 17 -18.75 -2.24 -15.25
N SER A 18 -20.03 -2.64 -15.37
CA SER A 18 -20.46 -3.96 -14.94
C SER A 18 -19.69 -5.05 -15.71
N ASP A 19 -19.29 -6.08 -14.99
CA ASP A 19 -18.60 -7.26 -15.54
C ASP A 19 -17.25 -6.97 -16.22
N TYR A 20 -16.63 -5.79 -15.97
CA TYR A 20 -15.32 -5.50 -16.50
C TYR A 20 -14.27 -6.46 -15.93
N LYS A 21 -13.53 -7.13 -16.81
CA LYS A 21 -12.45 -8.03 -16.43
C LYS A 21 -11.12 -7.30 -16.48
N TYR A 22 -10.49 -7.17 -15.33
CA TYR A 22 -9.15 -6.61 -15.24
C TYR A 22 -8.11 -7.63 -15.68
N GLU A 23 -7.27 -7.26 -16.63
CA GLU A 23 -6.15 -8.08 -17.07
C GLU A 23 -4.81 -7.43 -16.73
N ARG A 24 -3.81 -8.28 -16.52
CA ARG A 24 -2.41 -7.87 -16.34
C ARG A 24 -2.18 -6.86 -15.19
N ILE A 25 -3.01 -6.89 -14.14
CA ILE A 25 -2.90 -5.98 -12.98
C ILE A 25 -1.52 -6.08 -12.34
N TYR A 26 -0.96 -7.28 -12.24
CA TYR A 26 0.38 -7.52 -11.67
C TYR A 26 1.47 -6.70 -12.35
N ARG A 27 1.35 -6.40 -13.65
CA ARG A 27 2.31 -5.57 -14.39
C ARG A 27 2.39 -4.12 -13.89
N ILE A 28 1.39 -3.64 -13.16
CA ILE A 28 1.41 -2.29 -12.57
C ILE A 28 2.49 -2.21 -11.48
N LEU A 29 2.79 -3.33 -10.82
CA LEU A 29 3.91 -3.44 -9.87
C LEU A 29 5.30 -3.31 -10.51
N PHE A 30 5.39 -3.25 -11.84
CA PHE A 30 6.66 -3.02 -12.55
C PHE A 30 6.90 -1.55 -12.88
N ASN A 31 5.99 -0.66 -12.49
CA ASN A 31 6.09 0.77 -12.77
C ASN A 31 6.83 1.49 -11.63
N GLU A 32 8.02 1.98 -11.93
CA GLU A 32 8.86 2.72 -10.98
C GLU A 32 8.16 3.96 -10.42
N GLU A 33 7.41 4.70 -11.26
CA GLU A 33 6.68 5.89 -10.80
C GLU A 33 5.59 5.56 -9.77
N MET A 34 4.99 4.35 -9.82
CA MET A 34 4.08 3.89 -8.78
C MET A 34 4.80 3.72 -7.42
N PHE A 35 6.04 3.23 -7.43
CA PHE A 35 6.87 3.12 -6.22
C PHE A 35 7.33 4.47 -5.70
N MET A 36 7.65 5.42 -6.59
CA MET A 36 7.96 6.79 -6.19
C MET A 36 6.77 7.46 -5.52
N LEU A 37 5.56 7.31 -6.07
CA LEU A 37 4.32 7.80 -5.45
C LEU A 37 4.06 7.12 -4.09
N ALA A 38 4.29 5.79 -3.99
CA ALA A 38 4.17 5.06 -2.73
C ALA A 38 5.18 5.57 -1.69
N TYR A 39 6.42 5.83 -2.09
CA TYR A 39 7.46 6.41 -1.24
C TYR A 39 7.02 7.76 -0.67
N GLU A 40 6.54 8.68 -1.49
CA GLU A 40 6.06 9.99 -1.05
C GLU A 40 4.90 9.87 -0.05
N ARG A 41 3.96 8.98 -0.32
CA ARG A 41 2.82 8.72 0.58
C ARG A 41 3.25 8.15 1.93
N ILE A 42 4.22 7.24 1.96
CA ILE A 42 4.75 6.67 3.21
C ILE A 42 5.55 7.74 3.96
N LYS A 43 6.39 8.50 3.26
CA LYS A 43 7.25 9.54 3.86
C LYS A 43 6.44 10.62 4.58
N SER A 44 5.26 10.94 4.09
CA SER A 44 4.37 11.95 4.70
C SER A 44 3.61 11.45 5.94
N LYS A 45 3.65 10.15 6.25
CA LYS A 45 2.86 9.57 7.35
C LYS A 45 3.67 9.45 8.65
N PRO A 46 3.02 9.59 9.82
CA PRO A 46 3.64 9.26 11.11
C PRO A 46 4.15 7.81 11.13
N GLY A 47 5.31 7.58 11.74
CA GLY A 47 5.91 6.25 11.83
C GLY A 47 6.71 5.82 10.58
N ASN A 48 6.91 6.74 9.61
CA ASN A 48 7.73 6.51 8.42
C ASN A 48 9.16 6.06 8.76
N MET A 49 9.75 6.58 9.86
CA MET A 49 11.09 6.25 10.33
C MET A 49 11.18 4.98 11.17
N THR A 50 10.06 4.29 11.41
CA THR A 50 10.08 3.05 12.21
C THR A 50 10.59 1.88 11.39
N PRO A 51 11.78 1.31 11.74
CA PRO A 51 12.39 0.22 10.97
C PRO A 51 11.68 -1.12 11.18
N GLY A 52 11.71 -1.97 10.18
CA GLY A 52 11.33 -3.36 10.26
C GLY A 52 12.42 -4.25 10.88
N THR A 53 12.44 -5.52 10.50
CA THR A 53 13.45 -6.51 10.96
C THR A 53 14.84 -6.25 10.40
N ASP A 54 14.94 -5.59 9.26
CA ASP A 54 16.19 -5.22 8.59
C ASP A 54 16.89 -3.99 9.20
N GLY A 55 16.21 -3.29 10.12
CA GLY A 55 16.73 -2.07 10.76
C GLY A 55 16.75 -0.83 9.85
N LEU A 56 16.25 -0.92 8.62
CA LEU A 56 16.24 0.17 7.65
C LEU A 56 15.02 1.07 7.81
N THR A 57 15.24 2.36 7.64
CA THR A 57 14.20 3.39 7.62
C THR A 57 13.90 3.84 6.20
N ILE A 58 12.90 4.71 6.04
CA ILE A 58 12.53 5.28 4.72
C ILE A 58 13.70 6.00 4.04
N ASP A 59 14.60 6.63 4.83
CA ASP A 59 15.78 7.35 4.30
C ASP A 59 16.82 6.42 3.67
N GLY A 60 16.81 5.14 4.02
CA GLY A 60 17.65 4.12 3.39
C GLY A 60 17.15 3.65 2.01
N MET A 61 16.02 4.18 1.56
CA MET A 61 15.44 3.80 0.26
C MET A 61 16.03 4.64 -0.86
N THR A 62 16.58 3.98 -1.87
CA THR A 62 17.18 4.61 -3.06
C THR A 62 16.47 4.15 -4.34
N ILE A 63 16.65 4.87 -5.43
CA ILE A 63 16.12 4.50 -6.75
C ILE A 63 16.66 3.13 -7.18
N ASP A 64 17.93 2.85 -6.95
CA ASP A 64 18.55 1.55 -7.26
C ASP A 64 17.89 0.40 -6.48
N ARG A 65 17.53 0.64 -5.21
CA ARG A 65 16.81 -0.36 -4.42
C ARG A 65 15.40 -0.60 -4.93
N ILE A 66 14.71 0.46 -5.33
CA ILE A 66 13.39 0.36 -5.98
C ILE A 66 13.52 -0.46 -7.27
N GLY A 67 14.54 -0.18 -8.09
CA GLY A 67 14.81 -0.93 -9.31
C GLY A 67 15.02 -2.44 -9.05
N LYS A 68 15.84 -2.79 -8.06
CA LYS A 68 16.07 -4.19 -7.66
C LYS A 68 14.79 -4.86 -7.13
N LEU A 69 13.99 -4.14 -6.37
CA LEU A 69 12.70 -4.61 -5.88
C LEU A 69 11.75 -4.92 -7.05
N ILE A 70 11.67 -4.03 -8.03
CA ILE A 70 10.87 -4.23 -9.24
C ILE A 70 11.36 -5.44 -10.04
N GLU A 71 12.68 -5.62 -10.19
CA GLU A 71 13.22 -6.81 -10.87
C GLU A 71 12.88 -8.11 -10.14
N SER A 72 12.90 -8.10 -8.80
CA SER A 72 12.47 -9.27 -8.01
C SER A 72 10.97 -9.56 -8.16
N LEU A 73 10.14 -8.54 -8.36
CA LEU A 73 8.72 -8.71 -8.66
C LEU A 73 8.50 -9.25 -10.08
N LYS A 74 9.28 -8.78 -11.07
CA LYS A 74 9.18 -9.24 -12.47
C LYS A 74 9.56 -10.69 -12.66
N ASN A 75 10.60 -11.15 -11.95
CA ASN A 75 11.08 -12.51 -12.04
C ASN A 75 10.46 -13.43 -10.97
N GLU A 76 9.46 -12.93 -10.23
CA GLU A 76 8.71 -13.66 -9.20
C GLU A 76 9.59 -14.21 -8.04
N SER A 77 10.77 -13.62 -7.82
CA SER A 77 11.66 -13.99 -6.71
C SER A 77 11.40 -13.15 -5.43
N TYR A 78 10.52 -12.16 -5.51
CA TYR A 78 10.16 -11.36 -4.33
C TYR A 78 9.52 -12.22 -3.26
N SER A 79 10.05 -12.12 -2.03
CA SER A 79 9.48 -12.76 -0.84
C SER A 79 9.41 -11.75 0.30
N PRO A 80 8.23 -11.50 0.87
CA PRO A 80 8.09 -10.58 1.99
C PRO A 80 8.93 -11.03 3.19
N GLN A 81 9.54 -10.08 3.88
CA GLN A 81 10.32 -10.36 5.08
C GLN A 81 9.40 -10.49 6.31
N PRO A 82 9.82 -11.26 7.34
CA PRO A 82 9.08 -11.33 8.59
C PRO A 82 8.88 -9.93 9.20
N ALA A 83 7.67 -9.62 9.64
CA ALA A 83 7.39 -8.37 10.31
C ALA A 83 7.99 -8.34 11.73
N LYS A 84 8.59 -7.22 12.11
CA LYS A 84 9.08 -6.99 13.47
C LYS A 84 7.91 -6.85 14.43
N ARG A 85 7.80 -7.75 15.41
CA ARG A 85 6.75 -7.69 16.43
C ARG A 85 7.11 -6.72 17.54
N VAL A 86 6.23 -5.75 17.79
CA VAL A 86 6.28 -4.84 18.94
C VAL A 86 4.96 -4.90 19.70
N TYR A 87 4.99 -4.54 20.99
CA TYR A 87 3.81 -4.56 21.83
C TYR A 87 3.42 -3.15 22.25
N ILE A 88 2.19 -2.75 21.95
CA ILE A 88 1.62 -1.45 22.30
C ILE A 88 0.74 -1.61 23.53
N PRO A 89 0.92 -0.80 24.60
CA PRO A 89 0.06 -0.85 25.78
C PRO A 89 -1.35 -0.36 25.43
N LYS A 90 -2.35 -1.02 25.97
CA LYS A 90 -3.76 -0.62 25.94
C LYS A 90 -4.12 0.13 27.21
N LYS A 91 -5.19 0.95 27.19
CA LYS A 91 -5.69 1.67 28.38
C LYS A 91 -6.04 0.76 29.57
N ASN A 92 -6.37 -0.50 29.30
CA ASN A 92 -6.72 -1.50 30.33
C ASN A 92 -5.50 -2.29 30.85
N GLY A 93 -4.27 -1.84 30.64
CA GLY A 93 -3.04 -2.48 31.09
C GLY A 93 -2.60 -3.70 30.23
N LYS A 94 -3.43 -4.19 29.32
CA LYS A 94 -3.06 -5.25 28.38
C LYS A 94 -2.19 -4.70 27.26
N LYS A 95 -1.42 -5.57 26.59
CA LYS A 95 -0.62 -5.24 25.42
C LYS A 95 -1.28 -5.82 24.16
N ARG A 96 -1.17 -5.10 23.03
CA ARG A 96 -1.52 -5.63 21.71
C ARG A 96 -0.26 -5.79 20.86
N PRO A 97 -0.11 -6.91 20.16
CA PRO A 97 0.99 -7.06 19.19
C PRO A 97 0.74 -6.17 17.97
N LEU A 98 1.80 -5.59 17.45
CA LEU A 98 1.83 -4.87 16.19
C LEU A 98 2.98 -5.42 15.35
N GLY A 99 2.71 -5.77 14.09
CA GLY A 99 3.74 -6.15 13.12
C GLY A 99 4.22 -4.93 12.32
N ILE A 100 5.53 -4.71 12.29
CA ILE A 100 6.14 -3.64 11.50
C ILE A 100 6.89 -4.30 10.34
N PRO A 101 6.41 -4.18 9.09
CA PRO A 101 7.10 -4.71 7.93
C PRO A 101 8.36 -3.89 7.60
N THR A 102 9.24 -4.45 6.77
CA THR A 102 10.38 -3.73 6.21
C THR A 102 9.92 -2.58 5.31
N ILE A 103 10.80 -1.64 5.01
CA ILE A 103 10.42 -0.51 4.14
C ILE A 103 10.11 -0.95 2.72
N GLU A 104 10.81 -1.96 2.19
CA GLU A 104 10.52 -2.52 0.88
C GLU A 104 9.14 -3.17 0.85
N ASP A 105 8.79 -3.94 1.87
CA ASP A 105 7.46 -4.53 2.00
C ASP A 105 6.37 -3.46 2.15
N LYS A 106 6.63 -2.38 2.91
CA LYS A 106 5.71 -1.23 3.00
C LYS A 106 5.45 -0.60 1.63
N LEU A 107 6.48 -0.47 0.79
CA LEU A 107 6.34 0.07 -0.56
C LEU A 107 5.48 -0.84 -1.45
N VAL A 108 5.76 -2.14 -1.47
CA VAL A 108 4.95 -3.12 -2.24
C VAL A 108 3.50 -3.12 -1.75
N GLN A 109 3.29 -3.10 -0.44
CA GLN A 109 1.96 -3.03 0.15
C GLN A 109 1.23 -1.74 -0.23
N GLU A 110 1.91 -0.58 -0.22
CA GLU A 110 1.29 0.70 -0.58
C GLU A 110 0.92 0.76 -2.06
N VAL A 111 1.79 0.28 -2.97
CA VAL A 111 1.45 0.16 -4.40
C VAL A 111 0.25 -0.76 -4.59
N THR A 112 0.26 -1.93 -3.94
CA THR A 112 -0.87 -2.87 -3.99
C THR A 112 -2.15 -2.25 -3.45
N ARG A 113 -2.08 -1.52 -2.33
CA ARG A 113 -3.22 -0.79 -1.75
C ARG A 113 -3.80 0.23 -2.72
N MET A 114 -2.96 1.02 -3.39
CA MET A 114 -3.42 2.01 -4.38
C MET A 114 -4.18 1.35 -5.54
N ILE A 115 -3.67 0.24 -6.05
CA ILE A 115 -4.32 -0.52 -7.13
C ILE A 115 -5.68 -1.06 -6.68
N LEU A 116 -5.71 -1.75 -5.53
CA LEU A 116 -6.94 -2.34 -4.99
C LEU A 116 -7.98 -1.28 -4.63
N GLU A 117 -7.55 -0.15 -4.05
CA GLU A 117 -8.43 0.98 -3.76
C GLU A 117 -9.07 1.54 -5.05
N ALA A 118 -8.29 1.74 -6.11
CA ALA A 118 -8.80 2.21 -7.38
C ALA A 118 -9.84 1.26 -8.01
N ILE A 119 -9.69 -0.05 -7.80
CA ILE A 119 -10.60 -1.06 -8.32
C ILE A 119 -11.86 -1.19 -7.46
N TYR A 120 -11.71 -1.26 -6.13
CA TYR A 120 -12.79 -1.68 -5.23
C TYR A 120 -13.55 -0.53 -4.57
N GLU A 121 -12.98 0.68 -4.47
CA GLU A 121 -13.63 1.79 -3.75
C GLU A 121 -15.02 2.12 -4.31
N GLY A 122 -15.20 2.00 -5.62
CA GLY A 122 -16.50 2.23 -6.27
C GLY A 122 -17.55 1.13 -6.04
N HIS A 123 -17.14 -0.03 -5.53
CA HIS A 123 -18.02 -1.19 -5.31
C HIS A 123 -18.48 -1.35 -3.86
N PHE A 124 -17.89 -0.61 -2.93
CA PHE A 124 -18.31 -0.71 -1.53
C PHE A 124 -19.69 -0.12 -1.29
N GLU A 125 -20.50 -0.81 -0.52
CA GLU A 125 -21.80 -0.34 -0.08
C GLU A 125 -21.69 1.01 0.68
N SER A 126 -22.74 1.83 0.60
CA SER A 126 -22.79 3.14 1.25
C SER A 126 -22.60 3.06 2.77
N THR A 127 -23.01 1.94 3.38
CA THR A 127 -22.88 1.63 4.81
C THR A 127 -21.48 1.18 5.22
N SER A 128 -20.57 0.92 4.26
CA SER A 128 -19.19 0.55 4.56
C SER A 128 -18.36 1.80 4.84
N HIS A 129 -17.87 1.98 6.07
CA HIS A 129 -17.12 3.17 6.49
C HIS A 129 -15.68 2.88 6.93
N GLY A 130 -15.36 1.63 7.32
CA GLY A 130 -14.06 1.28 7.87
C GLY A 130 -12.92 1.35 6.84
N PHE A 131 -11.84 2.06 7.18
CA PHE A 131 -10.61 2.15 6.39
C PHE A 131 -10.76 2.67 4.95
N ARG A 132 -11.85 3.35 4.64
CA ARG A 132 -12.10 3.95 3.32
C ARG A 132 -11.69 5.42 3.27
N PRO A 133 -11.27 5.93 2.10
CA PRO A 133 -11.02 7.36 1.90
C PRO A 133 -12.28 8.20 2.24
N PHE A 134 -12.08 9.31 2.93
CA PHE A 134 -13.15 10.24 3.31
C PHE A 134 -14.28 9.65 4.16
N LYS A 135 -14.11 8.43 4.69
CA LYS A 135 -15.03 7.77 5.62
C LYS A 135 -14.43 7.70 7.01
N SER A 136 -15.27 7.79 8.04
CA SER A 136 -14.85 7.79 9.45
C SER A 136 -15.94 7.23 10.35
N CYS A 137 -15.65 7.08 11.63
CA CYS A 137 -16.67 6.75 12.61
C CYS A 137 -17.82 7.78 12.63
N HIS A 138 -17.51 9.06 12.43
CA HIS A 138 -18.53 10.12 12.38
C HIS A 138 -19.47 9.96 11.19
N THR A 139 -18.95 9.63 9.99
CA THR A 139 -19.80 9.40 8.81
C THR A 139 -20.64 8.14 8.91
N ALA A 140 -20.32 7.22 9.81
CA ALA A 140 -21.09 6.01 10.06
C ALA A 140 -22.28 6.24 10.99
N LEU A 141 -22.32 7.38 11.71
CA LEU A 141 -23.34 7.73 12.70
C LEU A 141 -24.40 8.72 12.14
N ILE A 142 -24.22 9.18 10.92
CA ILE A 142 -25.14 10.04 10.18
C ILE A 142 -26.04 9.21 9.28
#